data_7222fcf27e1017fe2a7b1335467eb8cf
#
_entry.id   7222fcf27e1017fe2a7b1335467eb8cf
#
_cell.length_a   1.000
_cell.length_b   1.000
_cell.length_c   1.000
_cell.angle_alpha   90.00
_cell.angle_beta   90.00
_cell.angle_gamma   90.00
#
_symmetry.space_group_name_H-M   'P 1'
#
loop_
_entity.id
_entity.type
_entity.pdbx_description
1 polymer ?
#
loop_
_entity_poly.entity_id
_entity_poly.type
_entity_poly.pdbx_seq_one_letter_code
_entity_poly.pdbx_strand_id
1 'polypeptide(L)'
;MLEKFGMENWFQLGDKDLALHLYKNEQMTMGLSLTKITQKIAQRFSLRSRILPMTDEPVQTMVDSDMGLLSFQEYFVKNQSKPTIKNISFSGSREATASPELQQAMKGKDFDAIVICPSNPYLSIDPILSIDEIKTFIQSSTQPVIAVSPIVKGIAIKGPTAKIMEEFKIPVSVISIAEHYHPLIDGLVIDNKDDNQAKQIESM
;
A
#
# COMPACT_ATOMS: atom_id res chain seq x y z
N MET A 1 -23.91 18.31 -9.56
CA MET A 1 -23.90 18.63 -11.00
C MET A 1 -23.76 17.35 -11.85
N LEU A 2 -22.85 16.43 -11.53
CA LEU A 2 -22.67 15.15 -12.26
C LEU A 2 -23.95 14.32 -12.39
N GLU A 3 -24.75 14.22 -11.32
CA GLU A 3 -26.06 13.53 -11.35
C GLU A 3 -27.01 14.07 -12.43
N LYS A 4 -27.00 15.41 -12.64
CA LYS A 4 -27.82 16.06 -13.67
C LYS A 4 -27.42 15.66 -15.08
N PHE A 5 -26.17 15.19 -15.24
CA PHE A 5 -25.64 14.65 -16.51
C PHE A 5 -25.71 13.11 -16.57
N GLY A 6 -26.39 12.46 -15.62
CA GLY A 6 -26.48 11.00 -15.57
C GLY A 6 -25.16 10.30 -15.25
N MET A 7 -24.19 11.04 -14.68
CA MET A 7 -22.89 10.49 -14.30
C MET A 7 -22.88 10.04 -12.85
N GLU A 8 -22.11 9.01 -12.54
CA GLU A 8 -21.88 8.56 -11.16
C GLU A 8 -21.17 9.67 -10.35
N ASN A 9 -21.57 9.85 -9.08
CA ASN A 9 -21.04 10.88 -8.19
C ASN A 9 -20.57 10.35 -6.83
N TRP A 10 -20.42 9.05 -6.69
CA TRP A 10 -20.02 8.40 -5.45
C TRP A 10 -18.57 8.70 -5.05
N PHE A 11 -17.70 9.03 -6.01
CA PHE A 11 -16.31 9.37 -5.74
C PHE A 11 -16.17 10.89 -5.58
N GLN A 12 -16.16 11.33 -4.33
CA GLN A 12 -16.04 12.75 -4.00
C GLN A 12 -14.60 13.10 -3.65
N LEU A 13 -14.09 14.15 -4.24
CA LEU A 13 -12.75 14.69 -4.00
C LEU A 13 -12.85 16.11 -3.47
N GLY A 14 -11.93 16.48 -2.58
CA GLY A 14 -11.67 17.87 -2.26
C GLY A 14 -11.09 18.62 -3.46
N ASP A 15 -11.19 19.95 -3.45
CA ASP A 15 -10.70 20.81 -4.52
C ASP A 15 -9.20 20.63 -4.79
N LYS A 16 -8.38 20.46 -3.76
CA LYS A 16 -6.94 20.23 -3.86
C LYS A 16 -6.62 18.86 -4.47
N ASP A 17 -7.35 17.82 -4.05
CA ASP A 17 -7.19 16.47 -4.61
C ASP A 17 -7.60 16.44 -6.07
N LEU A 18 -8.73 17.11 -6.41
CA LEU A 18 -9.18 17.24 -7.79
C LEU A 18 -8.14 17.95 -8.65
N ALA A 19 -7.55 19.03 -8.17
CA ALA A 19 -6.49 19.75 -8.88
C ALA A 19 -5.27 18.87 -9.16
N LEU A 20 -4.84 18.07 -8.17
CA LEU A 20 -3.73 17.12 -8.34
C LEU A 20 -4.09 16.01 -9.36
N HIS A 21 -5.31 15.50 -9.34
CA HIS A 21 -5.77 14.50 -10.31
C HIS A 21 -5.82 15.07 -11.73
N LEU A 22 -6.34 16.28 -11.91
CA LEU A 22 -6.37 16.96 -13.21
C LEU A 22 -4.96 17.18 -13.74
N TYR A 23 -4.07 17.71 -12.92
CA TYR A 23 -2.66 17.89 -13.27
C TYR A 23 -2.00 16.57 -13.68
N LYS A 24 -2.15 15.52 -12.86
CA LYS A 24 -1.60 14.21 -13.14
C LYS A 24 -2.10 13.67 -14.47
N ASN A 25 -3.40 13.70 -14.72
CA ASN A 25 -4.00 13.20 -15.95
C ASN A 25 -3.53 13.97 -17.18
N GLU A 26 -3.42 15.30 -17.11
CA GLU A 26 -2.86 16.11 -18.17
C GLU A 26 -1.42 15.70 -18.50
N GLN A 27 -0.57 15.58 -17.48
CA GLN A 27 0.83 15.20 -17.69
C GLN A 27 0.96 13.76 -18.25
N MET A 28 0.11 12.83 -17.83
CA MET A 28 0.07 11.48 -18.38
C MET A 28 -0.35 11.49 -19.86
N THR A 29 -1.33 12.32 -20.23
CA THR A 29 -1.75 12.51 -21.63
C THR A 29 -0.62 13.06 -22.49
N MET A 30 0.26 13.87 -21.91
CA MET A 30 1.48 14.36 -22.56
C MET A 30 2.61 13.31 -22.64
N GLY A 31 2.38 12.08 -22.16
CA GLY A 31 3.34 10.98 -22.23
C GLY A 31 4.35 10.94 -21.08
N LEU A 32 4.15 11.68 -19.98
CA LEU A 32 5.05 11.59 -18.83
C LEU A 32 4.70 10.35 -17.99
N SER A 33 5.74 9.66 -17.49
CA SER A 33 5.59 8.56 -16.55
C SER A 33 5.11 9.05 -15.17
N LEU A 34 4.48 8.16 -14.38
CA LEU A 34 4.04 8.47 -13.02
C LEU A 34 5.20 8.95 -12.14
N THR A 35 6.37 8.36 -12.30
CA THR A 35 7.58 8.75 -11.58
C THR A 35 7.96 10.20 -11.84
N LYS A 36 8.00 10.61 -13.12
CA LYS A 36 8.33 12.01 -13.49
C LYS A 36 7.27 13.00 -13.01
N ILE A 37 6.01 12.61 -13.07
CA ILE A 37 4.91 13.43 -12.55
C ILE A 37 5.04 13.61 -11.04
N THR A 38 5.29 12.51 -10.30
CA THR A 38 5.47 12.53 -8.85
C THR A 38 6.66 13.41 -8.44
N GLN A 39 7.78 13.33 -9.17
CA GLN A 39 8.94 14.20 -8.95
C GLN A 39 8.59 15.69 -9.14
N LYS A 40 7.89 16.05 -10.22
CA LYS A 40 7.44 17.42 -10.45
C LYS A 40 6.54 17.93 -9.32
N ILE A 41 5.60 17.10 -8.86
CA ILE A 41 4.72 17.44 -7.74
C ILE A 41 5.55 17.65 -6.47
N ALA A 42 6.44 16.72 -6.12
CA ALA A 42 7.30 16.83 -4.94
C ALA A 42 8.15 18.11 -4.95
N GLN A 43 8.72 18.46 -6.10
CA GLN A 43 9.48 19.72 -6.28
C GLN A 43 8.61 20.95 -6.07
N ARG A 44 7.39 20.99 -6.63
CA ARG A 44 6.46 22.11 -6.47
C ARG A 44 6.02 22.31 -5.02
N PHE A 45 5.92 21.23 -4.26
CA PHE A 45 5.64 21.27 -2.82
C PHE A 45 6.91 21.46 -1.97
N SER A 46 8.08 21.65 -2.57
CA SER A 46 9.37 21.82 -1.89
C SER A 46 9.66 20.69 -0.88
N LEU A 47 9.27 19.45 -1.22
CA LEU A 47 9.53 18.29 -0.37
C LEU A 47 11.03 17.95 -0.39
N ARG A 48 11.59 17.72 0.79
CA ARG A 48 13.00 17.32 0.94
C ARG A 48 13.22 15.83 0.62
N SER A 49 12.22 15.01 0.91
CA SER A 49 12.28 13.57 0.66
C SER A 49 11.91 13.25 -0.77
N ARG A 50 12.58 12.25 -1.34
CA ARG A 50 12.19 11.68 -2.64
C ARG A 50 10.94 10.83 -2.44
N ILE A 51 9.95 11.02 -3.32
CA ILE A 51 8.77 10.17 -3.40
C ILE A 51 8.88 9.39 -4.70
N LEU A 52 8.90 8.07 -4.60
CA LEU A 52 9.06 7.15 -5.72
C LEU A 52 7.82 6.25 -5.82
N PRO A 53 7.11 6.25 -6.94
CA PRO A 53 6.10 5.22 -7.20
C PRO A 53 6.74 3.83 -7.25
N MET A 54 6.01 2.82 -6.82
CA MET A 54 6.48 1.44 -6.90
C MET A 54 6.77 1.01 -8.34
N THR A 55 5.98 1.52 -9.30
CA THR A 55 6.07 1.21 -10.74
C THR A 55 5.48 2.34 -11.57
N ASP A 56 5.86 2.42 -12.84
CA ASP A 56 5.22 3.28 -13.84
C ASP A 56 4.11 2.53 -14.63
N GLU A 57 4.05 1.19 -14.52
CA GLU A 57 3.03 0.36 -15.15
C GLU A 57 1.73 0.34 -14.35
N PRO A 58 0.59 0.04 -14.99
CA PRO A 58 -0.70 -0.05 -14.30
C PRO A 58 -0.78 -1.32 -13.45
N VAL A 59 -0.80 -1.16 -12.14
CA VAL A 59 -1.10 -2.22 -11.17
C VAL A 59 -2.34 -1.83 -10.38
N GLN A 60 -3.35 -2.70 -10.40
CA GLN A 60 -4.64 -2.44 -9.77
C GLN A 60 -4.97 -3.49 -8.71
N THR A 61 -5.31 -3.04 -7.50
CA THR A 61 -5.86 -3.92 -6.48
C THR A 61 -7.31 -4.26 -6.81
N MET A 62 -7.57 -5.56 -6.95
CA MET A 62 -8.89 -6.13 -7.19
C MET A 62 -9.34 -6.91 -5.96
N VAL A 63 -10.58 -6.73 -5.58
CA VAL A 63 -11.21 -7.37 -4.42
C VAL A 63 -12.32 -8.30 -4.91
N ASP A 64 -12.11 -9.61 -4.79
CA ASP A 64 -13.19 -10.59 -4.97
C ASP A 64 -14.02 -10.64 -3.71
N SER A 65 -15.32 -10.40 -3.85
CA SER A 65 -16.25 -10.28 -2.73
C SER A 65 -17.52 -11.08 -2.94
N ASP A 66 -18.42 -11.07 -1.97
CA ASP A 66 -19.77 -11.60 -2.10
C ASP A 66 -20.63 -10.85 -3.16
N MET A 67 -20.23 -9.63 -3.52
CA MET A 67 -20.83 -8.84 -4.62
C MET A 67 -20.12 -9.03 -5.96
N GLY A 68 -19.16 -9.95 -6.06
CA GLY A 68 -18.33 -10.17 -7.25
C GLY A 68 -16.99 -9.41 -7.18
N LEU A 69 -16.33 -9.32 -8.33
CA LEU A 69 -15.02 -8.67 -8.46
C LEU A 69 -15.19 -7.14 -8.51
N LEU A 70 -14.58 -6.45 -7.57
CA LEU A 70 -14.62 -5.00 -7.43
C LEU A 70 -13.21 -4.43 -7.58
N SER A 71 -13.09 -3.23 -8.15
CA SER A 71 -11.88 -2.43 -8.00
C SER A 71 -11.73 -1.97 -6.54
N PHE A 72 -10.52 -1.63 -6.12
CA PHE A 72 -10.27 -1.12 -4.76
C PHE A 72 -11.17 0.10 -4.44
N GLN A 73 -11.34 1.01 -5.38
CA GLN A 73 -12.16 2.21 -5.16
C GLN A 73 -13.66 1.87 -5.02
N GLU A 74 -14.15 0.93 -5.80
CA GLU A 74 -15.54 0.46 -5.65
C GLU A 74 -15.74 -0.22 -4.29
N TYR A 75 -14.82 -1.09 -3.88
CA TYR A 75 -14.89 -1.73 -2.58
C TYR A 75 -14.81 -0.71 -1.44
N PHE A 76 -13.77 0.14 -1.45
CA PHE A 76 -13.44 0.99 -0.31
C PHE A 76 -14.34 2.24 -0.22
N VAL A 77 -14.55 2.94 -1.35
CA VAL A 77 -15.27 4.21 -1.38
C VAL A 77 -16.76 4.00 -1.66
N LYS A 78 -17.10 3.38 -2.80
CA LYS A 78 -18.48 3.20 -3.22
C LYS A 78 -19.27 2.32 -2.25
N ASN A 79 -18.70 1.19 -1.86
CA ASN A 79 -19.33 0.22 -0.97
C ASN A 79 -18.89 0.34 0.50
N GLN A 80 -18.06 1.34 0.85
CA GLN A 80 -17.63 1.64 2.22
C GLN A 80 -17.04 0.43 2.97
N SER A 81 -16.31 -0.42 2.25
CA SER A 81 -15.75 -1.69 2.75
C SER A 81 -16.78 -2.66 3.35
N LYS A 82 -18.06 -2.56 2.97
CA LYS A 82 -19.13 -3.44 3.52
C LYS A 82 -19.12 -4.84 2.93
N PRO A 83 -18.85 -5.05 1.61
CA PRO A 83 -18.84 -6.40 1.05
C PRO A 83 -17.86 -7.31 1.77
N THR A 84 -18.20 -8.60 1.87
CA THR A 84 -17.33 -9.62 2.45
C THR A 84 -16.26 -10.00 1.45
N ILE A 85 -14.98 -9.89 1.82
CA ILE A 85 -13.84 -10.23 0.97
C ILE A 85 -13.63 -11.74 0.96
N LYS A 86 -13.46 -12.30 -0.23
CA LYS A 86 -13.03 -13.68 -0.45
C LYS A 86 -11.56 -13.77 -0.83
N ASN A 87 -11.09 -12.82 -1.64
CA ASN A 87 -9.70 -12.77 -2.09
C ASN A 87 -9.31 -11.34 -2.51
N ILE A 88 -8.01 -11.06 -2.46
CA ILE A 88 -7.40 -9.82 -2.96
C ILE A 88 -6.35 -10.21 -3.98
N SER A 89 -6.31 -9.53 -5.11
CA SER A 89 -5.33 -9.75 -6.17
C SER A 89 -4.84 -8.43 -6.76
N PHE A 90 -3.69 -8.47 -7.41
CA PHE A 90 -3.02 -7.29 -7.96
C PHE A 90 -2.86 -7.48 -9.46
N SER A 91 -3.85 -6.99 -10.22
CA SER A 91 -3.85 -7.09 -11.68
C SER A 91 -2.71 -6.26 -12.27
N GLY A 92 -1.93 -6.86 -13.18
CA GLY A 92 -0.78 -6.25 -13.81
C GLY A 92 0.54 -6.35 -13.03
N SER A 93 0.54 -6.87 -11.80
CA SER A 93 1.76 -6.92 -10.97
C SER A 93 2.83 -7.86 -11.50
N ARG A 94 2.45 -8.93 -12.20
CA ARG A 94 3.39 -9.92 -12.75
C ARG A 94 4.26 -9.37 -13.87
N GLU A 95 3.70 -8.45 -14.66
CA GLU A 95 4.35 -7.80 -15.78
C GLU A 95 5.04 -6.49 -15.38
N ALA A 96 4.67 -5.95 -14.23
CA ALA A 96 5.20 -4.68 -13.74
C ALA A 96 6.63 -4.85 -13.19
N THR A 97 7.43 -3.82 -13.43
CA THR A 97 8.78 -3.68 -12.88
C THR A 97 8.83 -2.50 -11.90
N ALA A 98 9.82 -2.48 -11.02
CA ALA A 98 10.03 -1.30 -10.18
C ALA A 98 10.32 -0.07 -11.06
N SER A 99 9.83 1.11 -10.66
CA SER A 99 10.08 2.34 -11.42
C SER A 99 11.59 2.57 -11.58
N PRO A 100 12.05 3.18 -12.70
CA PRO A 100 13.49 3.33 -12.99
C PRO A 100 14.26 4.00 -11.85
N GLU A 101 13.68 5.03 -11.23
CA GLU A 101 14.30 5.74 -10.11
C GLU A 101 14.30 4.91 -8.83
N LEU A 102 13.31 4.05 -8.63
CA LEU A 102 13.30 3.10 -7.52
C LEU A 102 14.36 2.01 -7.73
N GLN A 103 14.49 1.46 -8.95
CA GLN A 103 15.57 0.52 -9.30
C GLN A 103 16.95 1.14 -9.04
N GLN A 104 17.13 2.42 -9.41
CA GLN A 104 18.38 3.12 -9.12
C GLN A 104 18.65 3.27 -7.64
N ALA A 105 17.62 3.60 -6.85
CA ALA A 105 17.74 3.72 -5.39
C ALA A 105 18.07 2.36 -4.74
N MET A 106 17.42 1.27 -5.19
CA MET A 106 17.70 -0.08 -4.72
C MET A 106 19.13 -0.53 -5.05
N LYS A 107 19.66 -0.19 -6.23
CA LYS A 107 21.04 -0.49 -6.63
C LYS A 107 22.07 0.34 -5.86
N GLY A 108 21.77 1.60 -5.59
CA GLY A 108 22.67 2.52 -4.86
C GLY A 108 22.85 2.16 -3.40
N LYS A 109 21.82 1.60 -2.76
CA LYS A 109 21.81 1.21 -1.34
C LYS A 109 22.22 2.34 -0.37
N ASP A 110 21.96 3.60 -0.75
CA ASP A 110 22.26 4.79 0.06
C ASP A 110 21.21 5.03 1.14
N PHE A 111 20.95 4.02 1.97
CA PHE A 111 20.04 4.07 3.09
C PHE A 111 20.49 3.11 4.19
N ASP A 112 20.21 3.48 5.44
CA ASP A 112 20.63 2.73 6.63
C ASP A 112 19.63 1.62 7.00
N ALA A 113 18.36 1.76 6.62
CA ALA A 113 17.30 0.80 6.90
C ALA A 113 16.15 0.92 5.90
N ILE A 114 15.35 -0.14 5.81
CA ILE A 114 14.06 -0.16 5.11
C ILE A 114 12.96 -0.17 6.18
N VAL A 115 11.99 0.74 6.08
CA VAL A 115 10.87 0.82 7.02
C VAL A 115 9.55 0.59 6.29
N ILE A 116 8.84 -0.47 6.67
CA ILE A 116 7.46 -0.70 6.26
C ILE A 116 6.54 0.08 7.21
N CYS A 117 5.95 1.16 6.69
CA CYS A 117 5.09 2.04 7.48
C CYS A 117 3.81 1.33 7.95
N PRO A 118 3.17 1.79 9.06
CA PRO A 118 1.97 1.18 9.63
C PRO A 118 0.74 1.44 8.76
N SER A 119 0.65 0.73 7.66
CA SER A 119 -0.47 0.77 6.71
C SER A 119 -1.17 -0.59 6.63
N ASN A 120 -2.27 -0.66 5.89
CA ASN A 120 -2.97 -1.91 5.68
C ASN A 120 -2.06 -2.92 4.94
N PRO A 121 -1.70 -4.06 5.52
CA PRO A 121 -0.83 -5.03 4.88
C PRO A 121 -1.37 -5.45 3.51
N TYR A 122 -2.63 -5.84 3.46
CA TYR A 122 -3.27 -6.46 2.29
C TYR A 122 -3.57 -5.49 1.15
N LEU A 123 -3.94 -4.22 1.47
CA LEU A 123 -4.40 -3.25 0.49
C LEU A 123 -3.36 -2.17 0.14
N SER A 124 -2.33 -2.00 0.98
CA SER A 124 -1.35 -0.92 0.80
C SER A 124 0.07 -1.43 0.64
N ILE A 125 0.47 -2.45 1.39
CA ILE A 125 1.85 -2.97 1.37
C ILE A 125 1.99 -4.12 0.36
N ASP A 126 1.07 -5.09 0.38
CA ASP A 126 1.11 -6.22 -0.55
C ASP A 126 1.10 -5.82 -2.03
N PRO A 127 0.39 -4.75 -2.48
CA PRO A 127 0.53 -4.26 -3.85
C PRO A 127 1.98 -3.91 -4.21
N ILE A 128 2.74 -3.32 -3.28
CA ILE A 128 4.15 -2.98 -3.47
C ILE A 128 4.99 -4.27 -3.53
N LEU A 129 4.73 -5.19 -2.60
CA LEU A 129 5.42 -6.47 -2.50
C LEU A 129 5.03 -7.46 -3.61
N SER A 130 3.94 -7.20 -4.34
CA SER A 130 3.54 -7.99 -5.51
C SER A 130 4.41 -7.76 -6.74
N ILE A 131 5.29 -6.76 -6.71
CA ILE A 131 6.32 -6.53 -7.73
C ILE A 131 7.56 -7.31 -7.33
N ASP A 132 7.88 -8.35 -8.08
CA ASP A 132 8.94 -9.32 -7.76
C ASP A 132 10.30 -8.68 -7.50
N GLU A 133 10.68 -7.65 -8.25
CA GLU A 133 11.94 -6.93 -8.05
C GLU A 133 12.02 -6.28 -6.66
N ILE A 134 10.92 -5.66 -6.21
CA ILE A 134 10.85 -4.98 -4.91
C ILE A 134 10.91 -6.01 -3.79
N LYS A 135 10.10 -7.07 -3.91
CA LYS A 135 10.08 -8.15 -2.91
C LYS A 135 11.45 -8.81 -2.78
N THR A 136 12.06 -9.17 -3.91
CA THR A 136 13.39 -9.79 -3.94
C THR A 136 14.45 -8.88 -3.34
N PHE A 137 14.39 -7.58 -3.66
CA PHE A 137 15.30 -6.59 -3.09
C PHE A 137 15.19 -6.53 -1.55
N ILE A 138 13.97 -6.48 -1.00
CA ILE A 138 13.74 -6.45 0.44
C ILE A 138 14.25 -7.75 1.09
N GLN A 139 13.94 -8.91 0.51
CA GLN A 139 14.39 -10.22 1.01
C GLN A 139 15.91 -10.39 1.00
N SER A 140 16.60 -9.76 0.06
CA SER A 140 18.07 -9.85 -0.08
C SER A 140 18.80 -8.64 0.51
N SER A 141 18.09 -7.76 1.21
CA SER A 141 18.69 -6.56 1.80
C SER A 141 19.69 -6.95 2.90
N THR A 142 20.81 -6.25 2.91
CA THR A 142 21.79 -6.30 4.00
C THR A 142 21.53 -5.24 5.07
N GLN A 143 20.69 -4.25 4.75
CA GLN A 143 20.23 -3.25 5.69
C GLN A 143 19.02 -3.77 6.45
N PRO A 144 18.85 -3.39 7.73
CA PRO A 144 17.69 -3.80 8.52
C PRO A 144 16.37 -3.46 7.86
N VAL A 145 15.44 -4.41 7.86
CA VAL A 145 14.06 -4.23 7.40
C VAL A 145 13.14 -4.24 8.61
N ILE A 146 12.55 -3.11 8.92
CA ILE A 146 11.72 -2.93 10.11
C ILE A 146 10.29 -2.62 9.68
N ALA A 147 9.32 -3.38 10.18
CA ALA A 147 7.91 -3.03 10.01
C ALA A 147 7.34 -2.35 11.26
N VAL A 148 6.32 -1.53 11.07
CA VAL A 148 5.54 -0.94 12.16
C VAL A 148 4.14 -1.49 12.10
N SER A 149 3.65 -2.06 13.21
CA SER A 149 2.32 -2.68 13.25
C SER A 149 1.20 -1.64 13.10
N PRO A 150 0.21 -1.87 12.22
CA PRO A 150 -1.03 -1.09 12.16
C PRO A 150 -2.06 -1.53 13.20
N ILE A 151 -1.79 -2.60 13.97
CA ILE A 151 -2.67 -3.15 15.00
C ILE A 151 -2.15 -2.73 16.37
N VAL A 152 -3.05 -2.24 17.22
CA VAL A 152 -2.80 -1.91 18.61
C VAL A 152 -3.91 -2.53 19.46
N LYS A 153 -3.55 -3.40 20.40
CA LYS A 153 -4.49 -4.07 21.31
C LYS A 153 -5.67 -4.73 20.58
N GLY A 154 -5.37 -5.45 19.49
CA GLY A 154 -6.39 -6.14 18.69
C GLY A 154 -7.29 -5.24 17.85
N ILE A 155 -6.94 -3.97 17.67
CA ILE A 155 -7.72 -3.00 16.91
C ILE A 155 -6.86 -2.38 15.83
N ALA A 156 -7.40 -2.27 14.61
CA ALA A 156 -6.75 -1.50 13.56
C ALA A 156 -6.87 0.01 13.82
N ILE A 157 -5.77 0.73 13.73
CA ILE A 157 -5.76 2.19 13.97
C ILE A 157 -6.63 2.92 12.95
N LYS A 158 -6.61 2.46 11.69
CA LYS A 158 -7.42 3.02 10.58
C LYS A 158 -7.75 1.96 9.54
N GLY A 159 -8.84 2.20 8.81
CA GLY A 159 -9.24 1.41 7.65
C GLY A 159 -9.73 0.00 7.98
N PRO A 160 -9.93 -0.84 6.97
CA PRO A 160 -10.60 -2.14 7.10
C PRO A 160 -9.65 -3.29 7.49
N THR A 161 -8.43 -3.03 8.01
CA THR A 161 -7.45 -4.09 8.28
C THR A 161 -7.99 -5.18 9.19
N ALA A 162 -8.61 -4.82 10.32
CA ALA A 162 -9.19 -5.78 11.25
C ALA A 162 -10.30 -6.61 10.58
N LYS A 163 -11.22 -5.95 9.85
CA LYS A 163 -12.28 -6.63 9.10
C LYS A 163 -11.71 -7.64 8.09
N ILE A 164 -10.67 -7.24 7.33
CA ILE A 164 -10.03 -8.14 6.35
C ILE A 164 -9.41 -9.36 7.05
N MET A 165 -8.71 -9.14 8.17
CA MET A 165 -8.13 -10.24 8.95
C MET A 165 -9.22 -11.20 9.45
N GLU A 166 -10.32 -10.68 10.00
CA GLU A 166 -11.47 -11.49 10.46
C GLU A 166 -12.08 -12.30 9.32
N GLU A 167 -12.29 -11.71 8.15
CA GLU A 167 -12.84 -12.38 6.97
C GLU A 167 -11.90 -13.48 6.44
N PHE A 168 -10.60 -13.27 6.53
CA PHE A 168 -9.58 -14.27 6.21
C PHE A 168 -9.34 -15.27 7.34
N LYS A 169 -10.08 -15.16 8.46
CA LYS A 169 -9.94 -16.00 9.67
C LYS A 169 -8.53 -15.90 10.28
N ILE A 170 -7.92 -14.73 10.18
CA ILE A 170 -6.62 -14.40 10.77
C ILE A 170 -6.89 -13.64 12.07
N PRO A 171 -6.29 -14.01 13.21
CA PRO A 171 -6.43 -13.26 14.46
C PRO A 171 -5.98 -11.80 14.29
N VAL A 172 -6.76 -10.85 14.82
CA VAL A 172 -6.39 -9.43 14.79
C VAL A 172 -5.37 -9.16 15.89
N SER A 173 -4.10 -9.35 15.59
CA SER A 173 -2.99 -9.24 16.56
C SER A 173 -1.71 -8.75 15.91
N VAL A 174 -0.77 -8.25 16.72
CA VAL A 174 0.58 -7.91 16.28
C VAL A 174 1.37 -9.16 15.86
N ILE A 175 1.05 -10.33 16.43
CA ILE A 175 1.65 -11.61 16.04
C ILE A 175 1.31 -11.92 14.58
N SER A 176 0.03 -11.80 14.19
CA SER A 176 -0.38 -12.05 12.80
C SER A 176 0.23 -11.05 11.81
N ILE A 177 0.54 -9.83 12.25
CA ILE A 177 1.30 -8.88 11.44
C ILE A 177 2.77 -9.33 11.29
N ALA A 178 3.38 -9.83 12.38
CA ALA A 178 4.72 -10.41 12.30
C ALA A 178 4.75 -11.61 11.34
N GLU A 179 3.80 -12.55 11.47
CA GLU A 179 3.64 -13.71 10.58
C GLU A 179 3.47 -13.30 9.11
N HIS A 180 2.66 -12.26 8.84
CA HIS A 180 2.41 -11.77 7.49
C HIS A 180 3.70 -11.27 6.80
N TYR A 181 4.57 -10.59 7.55
CA TYR A 181 5.81 -10.04 7.00
C TYR A 181 7.01 -10.97 7.13
N HIS A 182 6.92 -12.06 7.89
CA HIS A 182 7.99 -13.06 7.95
C HIS A 182 8.13 -13.81 6.61
N PRO A 183 9.30 -14.02 6.03
CA PRO A 183 10.64 -13.67 6.52
C PRO A 183 11.22 -12.36 5.92
N LEU A 184 10.40 -11.37 5.61
CA LEU A 184 10.85 -10.13 4.95
C LEU A 184 11.49 -9.14 5.93
N ILE A 185 11.17 -9.23 7.22
CA ILE A 185 11.55 -8.22 8.22
C ILE A 185 12.51 -8.78 9.27
N ASP A 186 13.41 -7.94 9.75
CA ASP A 186 14.32 -8.24 10.86
C ASP A 186 13.74 -7.80 12.21
N GLY A 187 12.69 -6.96 12.20
CA GLY A 187 12.05 -6.49 13.42
C GLY A 187 10.68 -5.88 13.19
N LEU A 188 9.84 -5.91 14.23
CA LEU A 188 8.51 -5.32 14.24
C LEU A 188 8.39 -4.33 15.40
N VAL A 189 8.07 -3.08 15.09
CA VAL A 189 7.70 -2.07 16.08
C VAL A 189 6.24 -2.25 16.45
N ILE A 190 5.95 -2.45 17.73
CA ILE A 190 4.61 -2.61 18.29
C ILE A 190 4.32 -1.53 19.34
N ASP A 191 3.05 -1.28 19.64
CA ASP A 191 2.65 -0.38 20.74
C ASP A 191 2.93 -1.06 22.09
N ASN A 192 3.26 -0.29 23.12
CA ASN A 192 3.49 -0.79 24.48
C ASN A 192 2.29 -1.56 25.06
N LYS A 193 1.09 -1.34 24.54
CA LYS A 193 -0.11 -2.09 24.93
C LYS A 193 -0.10 -3.55 24.50
N ASP A 194 0.78 -3.91 23.58
CA ASP A 194 0.96 -5.26 23.05
C ASP A 194 2.28 -5.92 23.51
N ASP A 195 2.99 -5.31 24.49
CA ASP A 195 4.29 -5.75 25.01
C ASP A 195 4.28 -7.21 25.50
N ASN A 196 3.13 -7.68 25.99
CA ASN A 196 2.96 -9.07 26.39
C ASN A 196 3.11 -10.08 25.21
N GLN A 197 3.05 -9.64 23.96
CA GLN A 197 3.23 -10.45 22.76
C GLN A 197 4.66 -10.37 22.20
N ALA A 198 5.51 -9.47 22.69
CA ALA A 198 6.85 -9.22 22.18
C ALA A 198 7.72 -10.49 22.18
N LYS A 199 7.75 -11.24 23.29
CA LYS A 199 8.54 -12.48 23.40
C LYS A 199 8.17 -13.55 22.39
N GLN A 200 6.90 -13.65 22.04
CA GLN A 200 6.44 -14.60 21.01
C GLN A 200 6.94 -14.18 19.62
N ILE A 201 6.91 -12.87 19.33
CA ILE A 201 7.42 -12.32 18.06
C ILE A 201 8.93 -12.49 17.95
N GLU A 202 9.67 -12.26 19.04
CA GLU A 202 11.14 -12.43 19.09
C GLU A 202 11.58 -13.88 18.89
N SER A 203 10.69 -14.84 19.10
CA SER A 203 10.98 -16.27 18.93
C SER A 203 10.65 -16.81 17.52
N MET A 204 10.14 -15.98 16.61
CA MET A 204 9.78 -16.34 15.23
C MET A 204 11.00 -16.25 14.30
#